data_716bd42868dbd8be84d5aa278ed46685
#
_entry.id   716bd42868dbd8be84d5aa278ed46685
#
_cell.length_a   1.000
_cell.length_b   1.000
_cell.length_c   1.000
_cell.angle_alpha   90.00
_cell.angle_beta   90.00
_cell.angle_gamma   90.00
#
_symmetry.space_group_name_H-M   'P 1'
#
loop_
_entity.id
_entity.type
_entity.pdbx_description
1 polymer ?
#
loop_
_entity_poly.entity_id
_entity_poly.type
_entity_poly.pdbx_seq_one_letter_code
_entity_poly.pdbx_strand_id
1 'polypeptide(L)'
;MADSKTIISEAEEKMDMAVMYLDESLAHIRAGKADVRLLDGIRVDSYGSMVPINNVAAVTTPDARSIAIKPWDKSMFREIEKAIIDSELGIMPENNGEIIRIGIPPLTEERRKQLSKQCKGEGETAKVSVRNARRDAIDALKKAVKDGMPEDEQKNSEAKLQKVHDKYIKQIDDMLAAKDKEIMTV
;
A
#
# COMPACT_ATOMS: atom_id res chain seq x y z
N MET A 1 -26.94 -8.63 25.56
CA MET A 1 -25.68 -9.29 25.96
C MET A 1 -24.85 -9.44 24.70
N ALA A 2 -23.59 -9.03 24.72
CA ALA A 2 -22.71 -9.28 23.58
C ALA A 2 -22.39 -10.80 23.55
N ASP A 3 -22.77 -11.46 22.48
CA ASP A 3 -22.46 -12.87 22.23
C ASP A 3 -20.96 -13.02 21.95
N SER A 4 -20.35 -14.11 22.39
CA SER A 4 -18.92 -14.40 22.18
C SER A 4 -18.54 -14.35 20.70
N LYS A 5 -19.45 -14.77 19.82
CA LYS A 5 -19.24 -14.68 18.36
C LYS A 5 -19.15 -13.25 17.85
N THR A 6 -20.00 -12.36 18.36
CA THR A 6 -19.99 -10.93 17.99
C THR A 6 -18.68 -10.28 18.42
N ILE A 7 -18.22 -10.56 19.65
CA ILE A 7 -16.94 -10.01 20.17
C ILE A 7 -15.76 -10.48 19.29
N ILE A 8 -15.73 -11.75 18.88
CA ILE A 8 -14.68 -12.28 18.00
C ILE A 8 -14.76 -11.62 16.63
N SER A 9 -15.97 -11.50 16.05
CA SER A 9 -16.17 -10.88 14.74
C SER A 9 -15.72 -9.41 14.71
N GLU A 10 -16.09 -8.62 15.73
CA GLU A 10 -15.65 -7.24 15.85
C GLU A 10 -14.13 -7.10 16.01
N ALA A 11 -13.50 -8.02 16.73
CA ALA A 11 -12.04 -8.06 16.84
C ALA A 11 -11.38 -8.42 15.50
N GLU A 12 -11.93 -9.38 14.78
CA GLU A 12 -11.45 -9.78 13.46
C GLU A 12 -11.57 -8.64 12.45
N GLU A 13 -12.68 -7.91 12.43
CA GLU A 13 -12.86 -6.72 11.60
C GLU A 13 -11.81 -5.64 11.89
N LYS A 14 -11.52 -5.36 13.17
CA LYS A 14 -10.48 -4.40 13.56
C LYS A 14 -9.08 -4.85 13.13
N MET A 15 -8.80 -6.15 13.22
CA MET A 15 -7.52 -6.72 12.77
C MET A 15 -7.41 -6.66 11.24
N ASP A 16 -8.49 -6.93 10.53
CA ASP A 16 -8.54 -6.84 9.07
C ASP A 16 -8.33 -5.40 8.60
N MET A 17 -9.00 -4.43 9.22
CA MET A 17 -8.76 -3.01 8.95
C MET A 17 -7.30 -2.60 9.16
N ALA A 18 -6.63 -3.13 10.20
CA ALA A 18 -5.23 -2.85 10.46
C ALA A 18 -4.32 -3.38 9.34
N VAL A 19 -4.62 -4.56 8.78
CA VAL A 19 -3.90 -5.14 7.64
C VAL A 19 -4.18 -4.37 6.36
N MET A 20 -5.43 -3.99 6.10
CA MET A 20 -5.79 -3.16 4.93
C MET A 20 -5.05 -1.81 4.96
N TYR A 21 -5.02 -1.15 6.12
CA TYR A 21 -4.28 0.10 6.29
C TYR A 21 -2.77 -0.06 6.07
N LEU A 22 -2.21 -1.19 6.55
CA LEU A 22 -0.81 -1.53 6.28
C LEU A 22 -0.57 -1.71 4.77
N ASP A 23 -1.44 -2.40 4.07
CA ASP A 23 -1.33 -2.62 2.63
C ASP A 23 -1.31 -1.29 1.86
N GLU A 24 -2.20 -0.36 2.20
CA GLU A 24 -2.20 0.99 1.65
C GLU A 24 -0.90 1.75 1.97
N SER A 25 -0.44 1.70 3.22
CA SER A 25 0.81 2.36 3.63
C SER A 25 2.02 1.80 2.89
N LEU A 26 2.10 0.48 2.73
CA LEU A 26 3.16 -0.18 1.96
C LEU A 26 3.09 0.14 0.45
N ALA A 27 1.90 0.31 -0.11
CA ALA A 27 1.72 0.74 -1.50
C ALA A 27 2.28 2.15 -1.74
N HIS A 28 2.21 3.04 -0.76
CA HIS A 28 2.81 4.38 -0.83
C HIS A 28 4.34 4.37 -0.71
N ILE A 29 4.93 3.32 -0.12
CA ILE A 29 6.38 3.15 -0.06
C ILE A 29 6.88 2.61 -1.39
N ARG A 30 7.33 3.52 -2.26
CA ARG A 30 7.77 3.21 -3.62
C ARG A 30 9.20 2.66 -3.59
N ALA A 31 9.37 1.44 -4.08
CA ALA A 31 10.65 0.72 -4.12
C ALA A 31 11.49 1.02 -5.38
N GLY A 32 11.30 2.18 -6.03
CA GLY A 32 12.02 2.53 -7.25
C GLY A 32 11.59 1.76 -8.49
N LYS A 33 10.47 1.03 -8.44
CA LYS A 33 9.85 0.43 -9.62
C LYS A 33 9.04 1.46 -10.40
N ALA A 34 9.07 1.32 -11.73
CA ALA A 34 8.18 2.03 -12.62
C ALA A 34 6.73 1.57 -12.36
N ASP A 35 5.87 2.48 -11.99
CA ASP A 35 4.43 2.26 -11.84
C ASP A 35 3.69 3.34 -12.64
N VAL A 36 2.72 2.91 -13.43
CA VAL A 36 1.84 3.80 -14.22
C VAL A 36 1.18 4.85 -13.31
N ARG A 37 0.86 4.49 -12.07
CA ARG A 37 0.28 5.39 -11.06
C ARG A 37 1.16 6.60 -10.69
N LEU A 38 2.45 6.57 -11.04
CA LEU A 38 3.33 7.74 -10.89
C LEU A 38 2.82 8.94 -11.69
N LEU A 39 2.09 8.68 -12.76
CA LEU A 39 1.59 9.69 -13.70
C LEU A 39 0.13 10.10 -13.43
N ASP A 40 -0.58 9.46 -12.52
CA ASP A 40 -2.01 9.71 -12.26
C ASP A 40 -2.30 11.14 -11.80
N GLY A 41 -1.32 11.80 -11.17
CA GLY A 41 -1.42 13.21 -10.76
C GLY A 41 -1.11 14.23 -11.86
N ILE A 42 -0.56 13.79 -13.00
CA ILE A 42 -0.11 14.68 -14.06
C ILE A 42 -1.27 15.02 -14.98
N ARG A 43 -1.50 16.32 -15.15
CA ARG A 43 -2.48 16.85 -16.09
C ARG A 43 -1.77 17.51 -17.26
N VAL A 44 -2.24 17.22 -18.46
CA VAL A 44 -1.70 17.70 -19.73
C VAL A 44 -2.72 18.67 -20.34
N ASP A 45 -2.21 19.79 -20.87
CA ASP A 45 -3.06 20.70 -21.66
C ASP A 45 -3.35 20.04 -23.03
N SER A 46 -4.60 19.64 -23.21
CA SER A 46 -5.12 19.14 -24.47
C SER A 46 -6.08 20.15 -25.05
N TYR A 47 -5.60 20.93 -26.02
CA TYR A 47 -6.40 21.95 -26.73
C TYR A 47 -7.12 22.95 -25.80
N GLY A 48 -6.43 23.41 -24.74
CA GLY A 48 -6.97 24.36 -23.77
C GLY A 48 -7.74 23.73 -22.60
N SER A 49 -7.74 22.41 -22.50
CA SER A 49 -8.36 21.68 -21.39
C SER A 49 -7.33 20.83 -20.67
N MET A 50 -7.26 20.95 -19.33
CA MET A 50 -6.37 20.15 -18.48
C MET A 50 -6.97 18.76 -18.26
N VAL A 51 -6.41 17.75 -18.90
CA VAL A 51 -6.88 16.36 -18.81
C VAL A 51 -5.79 15.44 -18.21
N PRO A 52 -6.17 14.32 -17.58
CA PRO A 52 -5.21 13.32 -17.13
C PRO A 52 -4.39 12.76 -18.32
N ILE A 53 -3.11 12.45 -18.08
CA ILE A 53 -2.21 11.94 -19.12
C ILE A 53 -2.74 10.67 -19.80
N ASN A 54 -3.46 9.82 -19.05
CA ASN A 54 -4.06 8.58 -19.56
C ASN A 54 -5.16 8.83 -20.62
N ASN A 55 -5.68 10.05 -20.70
CA ASN A 55 -6.71 10.43 -21.70
C ASN A 55 -6.10 10.85 -23.04
N VAL A 56 -4.81 11.13 -23.10
CA VAL A 56 -4.12 11.62 -24.31
C VAL A 56 -3.00 10.69 -24.79
N ALA A 57 -2.64 9.70 -23.98
CA ALA A 57 -1.57 8.76 -24.30
C ALA A 57 -1.80 7.38 -23.68
N ALA A 58 -1.29 6.34 -24.34
CA ALA A 58 -1.17 5.02 -23.73
C ALA A 58 0.09 4.97 -22.85
N VAL A 59 -0.08 4.63 -21.59
CA VAL A 59 1.00 4.52 -20.59
C VAL A 59 1.27 3.05 -20.31
N THR A 60 2.51 2.63 -20.46
CA THR A 60 2.95 1.25 -20.22
C THR A 60 4.28 1.22 -19.46
N THR A 61 4.57 0.10 -18.82
CA THR A 61 5.86 -0.16 -18.15
C THR A 61 6.58 -1.29 -18.89
N PRO A 62 7.41 -0.96 -19.88
CA PRO A 62 8.11 -1.98 -20.67
C PRO A 62 9.15 -2.75 -19.85
N ASP A 63 9.69 -2.14 -18.81
CA ASP A 63 10.62 -2.76 -17.87
C ASP A 63 10.40 -2.23 -16.43
N ALA A 64 11.11 -2.83 -15.47
CA ALA A 64 10.93 -2.55 -14.05
C ALA A 64 11.29 -1.10 -13.63
N ARG A 65 11.98 -0.35 -14.48
CA ARG A 65 12.48 1.01 -14.16
C ARG A 65 12.20 2.05 -15.24
N SER A 66 11.39 1.72 -16.24
CA SER A 66 10.99 2.71 -17.24
C SER A 66 9.49 2.71 -17.48
N ILE A 67 8.96 3.90 -17.73
CA ILE A 67 7.59 4.11 -18.17
C ILE A 67 7.66 4.61 -19.60
N ALA A 68 6.90 3.98 -20.49
CA ALA A 68 6.73 4.41 -21.86
C ALA A 68 5.35 5.04 -22.05
N ILE A 69 5.34 6.25 -22.56
CA ILE A 69 4.14 7.03 -22.86
C ILE A 69 4.07 7.18 -24.38
N LYS A 70 3.04 6.63 -24.97
CA LYS A 70 2.77 6.72 -26.41
C LYS A 70 1.57 7.62 -26.64
N PRO A 71 1.77 8.89 -27.03
CA PRO A 71 0.68 9.79 -27.36
C PRO A 71 -0.14 9.26 -28.52
N TRP A 72 -1.46 9.46 -28.50
CA TRP A 72 -2.33 9.13 -29.60
C TRP A 72 -2.21 10.15 -30.75
N ASP A 73 -1.88 11.40 -30.38
CA ASP A 73 -1.60 12.47 -31.32
C ASP A 73 -0.16 12.97 -31.16
N LYS A 74 0.57 13.03 -32.27
CA LYS A 74 1.97 13.48 -32.29
C LYS A 74 2.13 14.96 -31.89
N SER A 75 1.11 15.76 -32.03
CA SER A 75 1.12 17.16 -31.59
C SER A 75 1.22 17.30 -30.08
N MET A 76 0.79 16.26 -29.33
CA MET A 76 0.75 16.26 -27.86
C MET A 76 2.12 15.97 -27.18
N PHE A 77 3.15 15.58 -27.94
CA PHE A 77 4.47 15.26 -27.35
C PHE A 77 5.00 16.40 -26.48
N ARG A 78 4.98 17.62 -26.98
CA ARG A 78 5.51 18.79 -26.24
C ARG A 78 4.73 19.10 -24.98
N GLU A 79 3.41 19.00 -25.04
CA GLU A 79 2.54 19.28 -23.89
C GLU A 79 2.71 18.19 -22.80
N ILE A 80 2.86 16.94 -23.21
CA ILE A 80 3.13 15.84 -22.29
C ILE A 80 4.52 15.98 -21.65
N GLU A 81 5.55 16.25 -22.43
CA GLU A 81 6.90 16.49 -21.90
C GLU A 81 6.92 17.65 -20.90
N LYS A 82 6.30 18.78 -21.27
CA LYS A 82 6.20 19.93 -20.40
C LYS A 82 5.47 19.59 -19.10
N ALA A 83 4.35 18.89 -19.17
CA ALA A 83 3.59 18.48 -17.99
C ALA A 83 4.39 17.55 -17.06
N ILE A 84 5.24 16.69 -17.62
CA ILE A 84 6.13 15.82 -16.85
C ILE A 84 7.26 16.62 -16.19
N ILE A 85 7.88 17.54 -16.91
CA ILE A 85 8.97 18.40 -16.40
C ILE A 85 8.44 19.32 -15.29
N ASP A 86 7.26 19.90 -15.47
CA ASP A 86 6.62 20.81 -14.50
C ASP A 86 6.05 20.04 -13.28
N SER A 87 6.00 18.71 -13.35
CA SER A 87 5.54 17.87 -12.25
C SER A 87 6.61 17.75 -11.15
N GLU A 88 6.15 17.45 -9.92
CA GLU A 88 7.04 17.21 -8.76
C GLU A 88 7.87 15.92 -8.86
N LEU A 89 7.77 15.17 -9.98
CA LEU A 89 8.51 13.91 -10.16
C LEU A 89 10.02 14.11 -10.25
N GLY A 90 10.49 15.28 -10.72
CA GLY A 90 11.92 15.60 -10.84
C GLY A 90 12.66 14.69 -11.83
N ILE A 91 11.96 14.08 -12.78
CA ILE A 91 12.50 13.13 -13.76
C ILE A 91 12.42 13.76 -15.14
N MET A 92 13.50 13.66 -15.91
CA MET A 92 13.55 14.16 -17.28
C MET A 92 13.01 13.10 -18.24
N PRO A 93 11.99 13.42 -19.07
CA PRO A 93 11.51 12.53 -20.11
C PRO A 93 12.49 12.49 -21.30
N GLU A 94 12.64 11.32 -21.89
CA GLU A 94 13.37 11.11 -23.15
C GLU A 94 12.38 10.85 -24.28
N ASN A 95 12.45 11.66 -25.35
CA ASN A 95 11.57 11.56 -26.51
C ASN A 95 12.35 11.03 -27.72
N ASN A 96 11.88 9.94 -28.31
CA ASN A 96 12.46 9.38 -29.54
C ASN A 96 11.59 9.63 -30.80
N GLY A 97 10.56 10.49 -30.71
CA GLY A 97 9.65 10.81 -31.81
C GLY A 97 8.45 9.85 -31.96
N GLU A 98 8.43 8.73 -31.27
CA GLU A 98 7.32 7.76 -31.26
C GLU A 98 6.74 7.54 -29.86
N ILE A 99 7.62 7.53 -28.86
CA ILE A 99 7.28 7.37 -27.44
C ILE A 99 8.11 8.31 -26.58
N ILE A 100 7.52 8.71 -25.46
CA ILE A 100 8.26 9.38 -24.38
C ILE A 100 8.60 8.33 -23.34
N ARG A 101 9.89 8.19 -23.02
CA ARG A 101 10.38 7.29 -22.00
C ARG A 101 10.77 8.07 -20.74
N ILE A 102 10.34 7.60 -19.61
CA ILE A 102 10.74 8.10 -18.29
C ILE A 102 11.56 7.01 -17.62
N GLY A 103 12.85 7.30 -17.39
CA GLY A 103 13.74 6.41 -16.63
C GLY A 103 13.66 6.73 -15.14
N ILE A 104 13.36 5.73 -14.30
CA ILE A 104 13.39 5.89 -12.85
C ILE A 104 14.81 5.54 -12.39
N PRO A 105 15.52 6.49 -11.74
CA PRO A 105 16.87 6.23 -11.26
C PRO A 105 16.88 5.09 -10.23
N PRO A 106 17.92 4.24 -10.20
CA PRO A 106 18.04 3.19 -9.22
C PRO A 106 18.12 3.78 -7.81
N LEU A 107 17.48 3.10 -6.85
CA LEU A 107 17.61 3.48 -5.45
C LEU A 107 19.05 3.31 -4.97
N THR A 108 19.56 4.31 -4.26
CA THR A 108 20.84 4.17 -3.54
C THR A 108 20.69 3.18 -2.38
N GLU A 109 21.78 2.53 -1.95
CA GLU A 109 21.74 1.62 -0.80
C GLU A 109 21.22 2.31 0.47
N GLU A 110 21.58 3.57 0.66
CA GLU A 110 21.10 4.35 1.79
C GLU A 110 19.57 4.55 1.73
N ARG A 111 19.02 4.86 0.56
CA ARG A 111 17.59 5.02 0.37
C ARG A 111 16.85 3.70 0.57
N ARG A 112 17.40 2.57 0.12
CA ARG A 112 16.84 1.24 0.37
C ARG A 112 16.75 0.95 1.87
N LYS A 113 17.80 1.24 2.64
CA LYS A 113 17.83 1.08 4.09
C LYS A 113 16.77 1.95 4.80
N GLN A 114 16.60 3.19 4.34
CA GLN A 114 15.57 4.10 4.87
C GLN A 114 14.16 3.55 4.61
N LEU A 115 13.88 3.09 3.38
CA LEU A 115 12.59 2.51 3.01
C LEU A 115 12.29 1.21 3.77
N SER A 116 13.29 0.33 3.92
CA SER A 116 13.16 -0.89 4.74
C SER A 116 12.84 -0.56 6.20
N LYS A 117 13.50 0.45 6.77
CA LYS A 117 13.20 0.93 8.13
C LYS A 117 11.79 1.49 8.25
N GLN A 118 11.35 2.26 7.24
CA GLN A 118 9.99 2.80 7.20
C GLN A 118 8.95 1.66 7.13
N CYS A 119 9.14 0.67 6.25
CA CYS A 119 8.27 -0.51 6.16
C CYS A 119 8.15 -1.24 7.51
N LYS A 120 9.26 -1.44 8.21
CA LYS A 120 9.26 -2.06 9.55
C LYS A 120 8.47 -1.24 10.56
N GLY A 121 8.58 0.09 10.51
CA GLY A 121 7.81 1.00 11.36
C GLY A 121 6.31 0.87 11.13
N GLU A 122 5.86 0.87 9.87
CA GLU A 122 4.45 0.66 9.52
C GLU A 122 3.95 -0.72 9.98
N GLY A 123 4.78 -1.75 9.80
CA GLY A 123 4.47 -3.10 10.26
C GLY A 123 4.31 -3.20 11.78
N GLU A 124 5.16 -2.55 12.56
CA GLU A 124 5.01 -2.53 14.03
C GLU A 124 3.73 -1.78 14.45
N THR A 125 3.38 -0.70 13.77
CA THR A 125 2.12 0.02 14.02
C THR A 125 0.91 -0.89 13.77
N ALA A 126 0.90 -1.65 12.68
CA ALA A 126 -0.14 -2.62 12.37
C ALA A 126 -0.22 -3.74 13.42
N LYS A 127 0.94 -4.29 13.84
CA LYS A 127 0.99 -5.31 14.90
C LYS A 127 0.47 -4.80 16.24
N VAL A 128 0.77 -3.54 16.59
CA VAL A 128 0.21 -2.90 17.80
C VAL A 128 -1.30 -2.82 17.71
N SER A 129 -1.86 -2.43 16.55
CA SER A 129 -3.30 -2.37 16.33
C SER A 129 -3.96 -3.75 16.48
N VAL A 130 -3.36 -4.80 15.93
CA VAL A 130 -3.83 -6.18 16.06
C VAL A 130 -3.79 -6.65 17.52
N ARG A 131 -2.71 -6.34 18.25
CA ARG A 131 -2.59 -6.67 19.68
C ARG A 131 -3.63 -5.93 20.53
N ASN A 132 -3.89 -4.67 20.22
CA ASN A 132 -4.92 -3.88 20.90
C ASN A 132 -6.31 -4.46 20.65
N ALA A 133 -6.65 -4.78 19.40
CA ALA A 133 -7.93 -5.41 19.06
C ALA A 133 -8.13 -6.72 19.84
N ARG A 134 -7.10 -7.55 19.96
CA ARG A 134 -7.16 -8.77 20.78
C ARG A 134 -7.38 -8.47 22.27
N ARG A 135 -6.63 -7.50 22.83
CA ARG A 135 -6.78 -7.12 24.24
C ARG A 135 -8.18 -6.63 24.54
N ASP A 136 -8.70 -5.74 23.71
CA ASP A 136 -10.04 -5.18 23.88
C ASP A 136 -11.12 -6.27 23.83
N ALA A 137 -10.96 -7.26 22.95
CA ALA A 137 -11.85 -8.39 22.86
C ALA A 137 -11.77 -9.32 24.10
N ILE A 138 -10.57 -9.57 24.63
CA ILE A 138 -10.39 -10.31 25.90
C ILE A 138 -11.08 -9.59 27.06
N ASP A 139 -10.93 -8.29 27.14
CA ASP A 139 -11.58 -7.49 28.19
C ASP A 139 -13.11 -7.50 28.04
N ALA A 140 -13.63 -7.46 26.80
CA ALA A 140 -15.05 -7.61 26.52
C ALA A 140 -15.57 -9.02 26.92
N LEU A 141 -14.82 -10.10 26.63
CA LEU A 141 -15.16 -11.46 27.08
C LEU A 141 -15.20 -11.58 28.60
N LYS A 142 -14.23 -11.02 29.32
CA LYS A 142 -14.22 -10.98 30.80
C LYS A 142 -15.42 -10.24 31.37
N LYS A 143 -15.83 -9.17 30.72
CA LYS A 143 -17.03 -8.41 31.09
C LYS A 143 -18.29 -9.25 30.86
N ALA A 144 -18.38 -9.94 29.72
CA ALA A 144 -19.50 -10.81 29.39
C ALA A 144 -19.66 -11.97 30.39
N VAL A 145 -18.56 -12.49 30.96
CA VAL A 145 -18.63 -13.51 32.04
C VAL A 145 -19.26 -12.94 33.30
N LYS A 146 -18.93 -11.71 33.68
CA LYS A 146 -19.58 -11.02 34.82
C LYS A 146 -21.08 -10.82 34.61
N ASP A 147 -21.48 -10.71 33.33
CA ASP A 147 -22.87 -10.52 32.91
C ASP A 147 -23.61 -11.89 32.67
N GLY A 148 -22.94 -13.03 32.97
CA GLY A 148 -23.56 -14.36 32.96
C GLY A 148 -23.10 -15.31 31.86
N MET A 149 -22.06 -14.99 31.09
CA MET A 149 -21.47 -15.94 30.15
C MET A 149 -20.74 -17.07 30.89
N PRO A 150 -20.83 -18.36 30.43
CA PRO A 150 -20.05 -19.44 31.01
C PRO A 150 -18.54 -19.26 30.84
N GLU A 151 -17.77 -19.57 31.90
CA GLU A 151 -16.28 -19.47 31.83
C GLU A 151 -15.66 -20.37 30.77
N ASP A 152 -16.27 -21.55 30.50
CA ASP A 152 -15.77 -22.43 29.45
C ASP A 152 -15.93 -21.82 28.05
N GLU A 153 -17.01 -21.07 27.83
CA GLU A 153 -17.22 -20.33 26.60
C GLU A 153 -16.19 -19.21 26.44
N GLN A 154 -15.86 -18.50 27.52
CA GLN A 154 -14.77 -17.50 27.53
C GLN A 154 -13.45 -18.13 27.10
N LYS A 155 -13.01 -19.22 27.73
CA LYS A 155 -11.75 -19.91 27.43
C LYS A 155 -11.68 -20.37 25.98
N ASN A 156 -12.77 -20.94 25.46
CA ASN A 156 -12.87 -21.36 24.07
C ASN A 156 -12.77 -20.16 23.11
N SER A 157 -13.36 -19.04 23.46
CA SER A 157 -13.35 -17.82 22.68
C SER A 157 -11.98 -17.15 22.69
N GLU A 158 -11.29 -17.13 23.84
CA GLU A 158 -9.92 -16.65 23.94
C GLU A 158 -8.96 -17.48 23.09
N ALA A 159 -9.12 -18.83 23.06
CA ALA A 159 -8.32 -19.70 22.22
C ALA A 159 -8.56 -19.47 20.72
N LYS A 160 -9.81 -19.20 20.31
CA LYS A 160 -10.14 -18.82 18.93
C LYS A 160 -9.52 -17.46 18.57
N LEU A 161 -9.68 -16.48 19.46
CA LEU A 161 -9.15 -15.13 19.28
C LEU A 161 -7.61 -15.13 19.14
N GLN A 162 -6.92 -16.00 19.91
CA GLN A 162 -5.47 -16.18 19.78
C GLN A 162 -5.09 -16.70 18.40
N LYS A 163 -5.83 -17.70 17.87
CA LYS A 163 -5.58 -18.21 16.49
C LYS A 163 -5.80 -17.14 15.43
N VAL A 164 -6.84 -16.33 15.57
CA VAL A 164 -7.11 -15.21 14.67
C VAL A 164 -5.99 -14.19 14.74
N HIS A 165 -5.58 -13.79 15.94
CA HIS A 165 -4.45 -12.90 16.16
C HIS A 165 -3.17 -13.41 15.47
N ASP A 166 -2.80 -14.68 15.69
CA ASP A 166 -1.59 -15.26 15.13
C ASP A 166 -1.63 -15.30 13.59
N LYS A 167 -2.81 -15.57 13.01
CA LYS A 167 -3.04 -15.49 11.56
C LYS A 167 -2.73 -14.09 11.01
N TYR A 168 -3.25 -13.04 11.65
CA TYR A 168 -3.03 -11.66 11.20
C TYR A 168 -1.59 -11.19 11.42
N ILE A 169 -0.94 -11.57 12.53
CA ILE A 169 0.49 -11.28 12.74
C ILE A 169 1.33 -11.93 11.65
N LYS A 170 1.06 -13.19 11.30
CA LYS A 170 1.76 -13.87 10.21
C LYS A 170 1.52 -13.18 8.87
N GLN A 171 0.31 -12.76 8.58
CA GLN A 171 -0.01 -12.04 7.35
C GLN A 171 0.77 -10.72 7.25
N ILE A 172 0.87 -9.96 8.36
CA ILE A 172 1.70 -8.74 8.43
C ILE A 172 3.16 -9.07 8.15
N ASP A 173 3.71 -10.12 8.77
CA ASP A 173 5.11 -10.52 8.56
C ASP A 173 5.38 -10.92 7.10
N ASP A 174 4.47 -11.66 6.49
CA ASP A 174 4.56 -12.07 5.08
C ASP A 174 4.52 -10.85 4.14
N MET A 175 3.65 -9.87 4.41
CA MET A 175 3.59 -8.61 3.65
C MET A 175 4.87 -7.79 3.77
N LEU A 176 5.42 -7.67 4.98
CA LEU A 176 6.68 -6.97 5.22
C LEU A 176 7.85 -7.67 4.52
N ALA A 177 7.93 -8.99 4.58
CA ALA A 177 8.98 -9.76 3.91
C ALA A 177 8.91 -9.61 2.38
N ALA A 178 7.69 -9.64 1.81
CA ALA A 178 7.47 -9.41 0.38
C ALA A 178 7.92 -8.01 -0.04
N LYS A 179 7.58 -6.99 0.76
CA LYS A 179 7.95 -5.60 0.46
C LYS A 179 9.44 -5.34 0.64
N ASP A 180 10.06 -5.90 1.66
CA ASP A 180 11.52 -5.80 1.88
C ASP A 180 12.29 -6.44 0.73
N LYS A 181 11.86 -7.63 0.27
CA LYS A 181 12.41 -8.26 -0.93
C LYS A 181 12.25 -7.40 -2.17
N GLU A 182 11.10 -6.76 -2.34
CA GLU A 182 10.86 -5.83 -3.46
C GLU A 182 11.85 -4.66 -3.42
N ILE A 183 12.05 -4.02 -2.27
CA ILE A 183 12.99 -2.89 -2.08
C ILE A 183 14.43 -3.31 -2.37
N MET A 184 14.81 -4.53 -2.00
CA MET A 184 16.19 -5.00 -2.15
C MET A 184 16.51 -5.54 -3.55
N THR A 185 15.50 -5.92 -4.35
CA THR A 185 15.69 -6.59 -5.65
C THR A 185 15.73 -5.61 -6.84
N VAL A 186 15.31 -4.38 -6.67
CA VAL A 186 15.22 -3.36 -7.76
C VAL A 186 16.51 -2.58 -7.96
#